data_06dac0413fcaf2000b05bdf1f72e61bb
#
_entry.id   06dac0413fcaf2000b05bdf1f72e61bb
#
_cell.length_a   1.000
_cell.length_b   1.000
_cell.length_c   1.000
_cell.angle_alpha   90.00
_cell.angle_beta   90.00
_cell.angle_gamma   90.00
#
_symmetry.space_group_name_H-M   'P 1'
#
loop_
_entity.id
_entity.type
_entity.pdbx_description
1 polymer ?
#
loop_
_entity_poly.entity_id
_entity_poly.type
_entity_poly.pdbx_seq_one_letter_code
_entity_poly.pdbx_strand_id
1 'polypeptide(L)'
;MEIAMALASNRIDDLDRNIILELQEDARRSYKEIAAKLNVSESTISNRVNRLVRAGILKLEARVDPFKLANKVAAIVGIKLERRGHMQAVNEIRKIPGVSAVYVATGKYDLFIEVMEDSIADLNDFLFHKSRLSRVKNVISTETFIILSTDNKYFKLP
;
A
#
# COMPACT_ATOMS: atom_id res chain seq x y z
N MET A 1 -11.65 19.29 14.25
CA MET A 1 -10.53 20.23 14.47
C MET A 1 -9.17 19.50 14.43
N GLU A 2 -9.02 18.29 14.96
CA GLU A 2 -7.77 17.49 14.90
C GLU A 2 -7.33 17.13 13.46
N ILE A 3 -8.24 16.75 12.58
CA ILE A 3 -7.92 16.40 11.19
C ILE A 3 -7.35 17.61 10.42
N ALA A 4 -7.90 18.81 10.66
CA ALA A 4 -7.42 20.04 10.03
C ALA A 4 -6.04 20.47 10.54
N MET A 5 -5.75 20.26 11.85
CA MET A 5 -4.43 20.49 12.43
C MET A 5 -3.39 19.46 11.93
N ALA A 6 -3.76 18.19 11.77
CA ALA A 6 -2.90 17.16 11.21
C ALA A 6 -2.53 17.46 9.74
N LEU A 7 -3.49 17.97 8.94
CA LEU A 7 -3.24 18.39 7.56
C LEU A 7 -2.35 19.64 7.47
N ALA A 8 -2.41 20.55 8.44
CA ALA A 8 -1.56 21.75 8.47
C ALA A 8 -0.09 21.45 8.84
N SER A 9 0.16 20.43 9.66
CA SER A 9 1.52 20.01 10.05
C SER A 9 2.24 19.15 9.00
N ASN A 10 1.53 18.66 7.98
CA ASN A 10 2.04 17.76 6.94
C ASN A 10 2.32 18.45 5.60
N ARG A 11 2.49 19.79 5.60
CA ARG A 11 2.91 20.47 4.36
C ARG A 11 4.32 20.05 3.99
N ILE A 12 4.44 19.45 2.80
CA ILE A 12 5.72 19.25 2.13
C ILE A 12 6.15 20.58 1.49
N ASP A 13 7.42 20.94 1.65
CA ASP A 13 8.04 22.07 0.97
C ASP A 13 8.73 21.61 -0.33
N ASP A 14 9.31 22.55 -1.08
CA ASP A 14 9.98 22.24 -2.34
C ASP A 14 11.18 21.31 -2.15
N LEU A 15 11.91 21.44 -1.04
CA LEU A 15 13.01 20.53 -0.73
C LEU A 15 12.51 19.11 -0.47
N ASP A 16 11.43 18.94 0.28
CA ASP A 16 10.81 17.64 0.51
C ASP A 16 10.36 16.99 -0.80
N ARG A 17 9.72 17.79 -1.67
CA ARG A 17 9.28 17.33 -2.98
C ARG A 17 10.47 16.86 -3.84
N ASN A 18 11.55 17.63 -3.88
CA ASN A 18 12.73 17.26 -4.63
C ASN A 18 13.39 15.99 -4.08
N ILE A 19 13.47 15.83 -2.76
CA ILE A 19 13.97 14.60 -2.13
C ILE A 19 13.09 13.39 -2.53
N ILE A 20 11.77 13.53 -2.50
CA ILE A 20 10.85 12.46 -2.91
C ILE A 20 11.09 12.08 -4.38
N LEU A 21 11.25 13.07 -5.28
CA LEU A 21 11.50 12.80 -6.70
C LEU A 21 12.83 12.04 -6.92
N GLU A 22 13.91 12.42 -6.21
CA GLU A 22 15.17 11.70 -6.30
C GLU A 22 15.06 10.23 -5.84
N LEU A 23 14.30 9.98 -4.75
CA LEU A 23 14.06 8.63 -4.24
C LEU A 23 13.06 7.83 -5.08
N GLN A 24 12.16 8.49 -5.81
CA GLN A 24 11.26 7.83 -6.77
C GLN A 24 12.00 7.38 -8.03
N GLU A 25 13.02 8.15 -8.45
CA GLU A 25 13.86 7.80 -9.58
C GLU A 25 14.77 6.61 -9.23
N ASP A 26 15.46 6.65 -8.09
CA ASP A 26 16.23 5.53 -7.55
C ASP A 26 16.17 5.53 -6.01
N ALA A 27 15.40 4.59 -5.45
CA ALA A 27 15.25 4.44 -4.01
C ALA A 27 16.55 4.02 -3.28
N ARG A 28 17.61 3.62 -4.00
CA ARG A 28 18.93 3.27 -3.46
C ARG A 28 19.92 4.41 -3.49
N ARG A 29 19.55 5.56 -4.08
CA ARG A 29 20.39 6.75 -4.13
C ARG A 29 20.81 7.16 -2.71
N SER A 30 22.11 7.37 -2.50
CA SER A 30 22.61 7.75 -1.19
C SER A 30 22.19 9.17 -0.80
N TYR A 31 21.99 9.42 0.49
CA TYR A 31 21.68 10.77 0.96
C TYR A 31 22.76 11.77 0.64
N LYS A 32 24.01 11.33 0.54
CA LYS A 32 25.14 12.16 0.11
C LYS A 32 24.99 12.64 -1.34
N GLU A 33 24.58 11.76 -2.26
CA GLU A 33 24.32 12.12 -3.66
C GLU A 33 23.14 13.07 -3.79
N ILE A 34 22.04 12.82 -3.07
CA ILE A 34 20.87 13.70 -3.04
C ILE A 34 21.27 15.08 -2.48
N ALA A 35 22.04 15.11 -1.40
CA ALA A 35 22.52 16.33 -0.76
C ALA A 35 23.37 17.17 -1.72
N ALA A 36 24.30 16.54 -2.44
CA ALA A 36 25.14 17.21 -3.43
C ALA A 36 24.29 17.80 -4.58
N LYS A 37 23.29 17.04 -5.09
CA LYS A 37 22.42 17.50 -6.17
C LYS A 37 21.51 18.66 -5.75
N LEU A 38 21.02 18.64 -4.52
CA LEU A 38 20.09 19.66 -4.00
C LEU A 38 20.79 20.80 -3.25
N ASN A 39 22.13 20.79 -3.21
CA ASN A 39 22.98 21.80 -2.56
C ASN A 39 22.62 22.03 -1.07
N VAL A 40 22.48 20.94 -0.33
CA VAL A 40 22.21 20.94 1.12
C VAL A 40 23.13 19.93 1.82
N SER A 41 23.11 19.89 3.16
CA SER A 41 23.87 18.89 3.91
C SER A 41 23.21 17.53 3.89
N GLU A 42 24.00 16.44 4.00
CA GLU A 42 23.49 15.07 4.12
C GLU A 42 22.59 14.90 5.36
N SER A 43 22.93 15.56 6.46
CA SER A 43 22.11 15.57 7.68
C SER A 43 20.74 16.21 7.45
N THR A 44 20.66 17.24 6.59
CA THR A 44 19.40 17.85 6.18
C THR A 44 18.52 16.83 5.45
N ILE A 45 19.08 16.09 4.47
CA ILE A 45 18.35 15.05 3.73
C ILE A 45 17.87 13.96 4.69
N SER A 46 18.75 13.44 5.54
CA SER A 46 18.40 12.40 6.53
C SER A 46 17.24 12.82 7.43
N ASN A 47 17.30 14.03 7.97
CA ASN A 47 16.25 14.56 8.85
C ASN A 47 14.91 14.72 8.12
N ARG A 48 14.94 15.20 6.86
CA ARG A 48 13.74 15.37 6.03
C ARG A 48 13.10 14.03 5.67
N VAL A 49 13.89 13.06 5.21
CA VAL A 49 13.41 11.70 4.90
C VAL A 49 12.78 11.07 6.15
N ASN A 50 13.47 11.11 7.29
CA ASN A 50 12.96 10.57 8.53
C ASN A 50 11.64 11.24 8.98
N ARG A 51 11.51 12.55 8.80
CA ARG A 51 10.27 13.28 9.07
C ARG A 51 9.14 12.81 8.14
N LEU A 52 9.39 12.72 6.83
CA LEU A 52 8.41 12.27 5.85
C LEU A 52 7.94 10.83 6.10
N VAL A 53 8.87 9.94 6.48
CA VAL A 53 8.55 8.54 6.83
C VAL A 53 7.70 8.48 8.11
N ARG A 54 8.09 9.20 9.18
CA ARG A 54 7.31 9.24 10.42
C ARG A 54 5.93 9.82 10.24
N ALA A 55 5.79 10.81 9.35
CA ALA A 55 4.51 11.40 8.99
C ALA A 55 3.64 10.51 8.08
N GLY A 56 4.15 9.36 7.62
CA GLY A 56 3.44 8.46 6.71
C GLY A 56 3.28 9.01 5.29
N ILE A 57 4.02 10.09 4.93
CA ILE A 57 4.01 10.70 3.59
C ILE A 57 4.88 9.89 2.63
N LEU A 58 6.04 9.42 3.10
CA LEU A 58 6.99 8.63 2.34
C LEU A 58 7.10 7.23 2.95
N LYS A 59 7.14 6.21 2.09
CA LYS A 59 7.45 4.83 2.46
C LYS A 59 8.53 4.30 1.54
N LEU A 60 9.64 3.85 2.11
CA LEU A 60 10.69 3.16 1.40
C LEU A 60 10.47 1.66 1.58
N GLU A 61 10.16 0.95 0.51
CA GLU A 61 9.77 -0.46 0.54
C GLU A 61 10.21 -1.16 -0.75
N ALA A 62 10.82 -2.33 -0.62
CA ALA A 62 11.06 -3.21 -1.77
C ALA A 62 9.75 -3.91 -2.15
N ARG A 63 9.48 -3.98 -3.45
CA ARG A 63 8.35 -4.73 -4.01
C ARG A 63 8.82 -5.61 -5.15
N VAL A 64 8.07 -6.65 -5.45
CA VAL A 64 8.41 -7.66 -6.45
C VAL A 64 7.35 -7.75 -7.55
N ASP A 65 7.78 -8.16 -8.74
CA ASP A 65 6.86 -8.57 -9.80
C ASP A 65 6.45 -10.03 -9.52
N PRO A 66 5.19 -10.30 -9.15
CA PRO A 66 4.76 -11.64 -8.79
C PRO A 66 4.84 -12.62 -9.96
N PHE A 67 4.73 -12.13 -11.20
CA PHE A 67 4.75 -12.98 -12.40
C PHE A 67 6.17 -13.44 -12.77
N LYS A 68 7.20 -12.86 -12.15
CA LYS A 68 8.60 -13.30 -12.25
C LYS A 68 9.00 -14.25 -11.12
N LEU A 69 8.11 -14.49 -10.17
CA LEU A 69 8.29 -15.45 -9.08
C LEU A 69 7.51 -16.72 -9.40
N ALA A 70 8.14 -17.88 -9.20
CA ALA A 70 7.44 -19.15 -9.35
C ALA A 70 6.29 -19.26 -8.35
N ASN A 71 5.15 -19.78 -8.81
CA ASN A 71 4.00 -20.13 -7.98
C ASN A 71 3.40 -18.95 -7.19
N LYS A 72 3.27 -17.76 -7.80
CA LYS A 72 2.55 -16.64 -7.19
C LYS A 72 1.28 -16.30 -7.97
N VAL A 73 0.24 -15.97 -7.23
CA VAL A 73 -1.04 -15.49 -7.78
C VAL A 73 -1.35 -14.15 -7.16
N ALA A 74 -1.61 -13.17 -8.03
CA ALA A 74 -2.08 -11.86 -7.62
C ALA A 74 -3.55 -11.68 -7.98
N ALA A 75 -4.31 -11.03 -7.12
CA ALA A 75 -5.71 -10.73 -7.35
C ALA A 75 -6.06 -9.33 -6.82
N ILE A 76 -7.08 -8.73 -7.44
CA ILE A 76 -7.82 -7.60 -6.88
C ILE A 76 -9.19 -8.12 -6.47
N VAL A 77 -9.59 -7.82 -5.23
CA VAL A 77 -10.92 -8.21 -4.73
C VAL A 77 -11.72 -6.96 -4.45
N GLY A 78 -12.82 -6.78 -5.19
CA GLY A 78 -13.85 -5.79 -4.90
C GLY A 78 -14.75 -6.29 -3.78
N ILE A 79 -14.98 -5.46 -2.76
CA ILE A 79 -15.74 -5.82 -1.57
C ILE A 79 -16.90 -4.84 -1.41
N LYS A 80 -18.10 -5.39 -1.28
CA LYS A 80 -19.30 -4.64 -0.90
C LYS A 80 -19.55 -4.78 0.59
N LEU A 81 -19.74 -3.67 1.28
CA LEU A 81 -19.97 -3.63 2.72
C LEU A 81 -21.41 -3.20 3.05
N GLU A 82 -21.89 -3.58 4.22
CA GLU A 82 -23.06 -2.93 4.81
C GLU A 82 -22.74 -1.47 5.13
N ARG A 83 -23.77 -0.60 5.13
CA ARG A 83 -23.63 0.88 5.23
C ARG A 83 -22.85 1.41 6.44
N ARG A 84 -22.57 0.57 7.46
CA ARG A 84 -21.83 0.95 8.67
C ARG A 84 -20.62 0.04 8.84
N GLY A 85 -19.45 0.63 9.12
CA GLY A 85 -18.28 -0.14 9.51
C GLY A 85 -17.09 -0.16 8.55
N HIS A 86 -17.04 0.74 7.54
CA HIS A 86 -15.92 0.80 6.58
C HIS A 86 -14.55 0.81 7.27
N MET A 87 -14.34 1.68 8.26
CA MET A 87 -13.05 1.79 8.95
C MET A 87 -12.70 0.54 9.77
N GLN A 88 -13.71 -0.12 10.35
CA GLN A 88 -13.48 -1.39 11.05
C GLN A 88 -13.05 -2.46 10.05
N ALA A 89 -13.77 -2.62 8.93
CA ALA A 89 -13.42 -3.58 7.88
C ALA A 89 -12.00 -3.32 7.34
N VAL A 90 -11.64 -2.07 7.04
CA VAL A 90 -10.28 -1.69 6.61
C VAL A 90 -9.25 -2.11 7.65
N ASN A 91 -9.50 -1.86 8.94
CA ASN A 91 -8.57 -2.20 10.03
C ASN A 91 -8.41 -3.71 10.24
N GLU A 92 -9.44 -4.51 9.95
CA GLU A 92 -9.39 -5.97 9.99
C GLU A 92 -8.67 -6.52 8.76
N ILE A 93 -9.08 -6.09 7.57
CA ILE A 93 -8.56 -6.59 6.28
C ILE A 93 -7.06 -6.34 6.12
N ARG A 94 -6.58 -5.13 6.45
CA ARG A 94 -5.15 -4.79 6.31
C ARG A 94 -4.19 -5.65 7.13
N LYS A 95 -4.71 -6.40 8.12
CA LYS A 95 -3.93 -7.30 8.98
C LYS A 95 -3.91 -8.73 8.46
N ILE A 96 -4.71 -9.05 7.44
CA ILE A 96 -4.76 -10.40 6.89
C ILE A 96 -3.48 -10.62 6.07
N PRO A 97 -2.72 -11.69 6.35
CA PRO A 97 -1.58 -12.07 5.52
C PRO A 97 -1.99 -12.21 4.05
N GLY A 98 -1.13 -11.81 3.13
CA GLY A 98 -1.43 -11.80 1.69
C GLY A 98 -2.02 -10.48 1.20
N VAL A 99 -2.62 -9.65 2.06
CA VAL A 99 -3.13 -8.32 1.67
C VAL A 99 -1.98 -7.33 1.56
N SER A 100 -1.75 -6.81 0.35
CA SER A 100 -0.68 -5.84 0.07
C SER A 100 -1.16 -4.39 0.10
N ALA A 101 -2.45 -4.15 -0.20
CA ALA A 101 -3.06 -2.82 -0.17
C ALA A 101 -4.57 -2.91 0.09
N VAL A 102 -5.14 -1.86 0.69
CA VAL A 102 -6.58 -1.68 0.88
C VAL A 102 -6.94 -0.27 0.42
N TYR A 103 -7.91 -0.17 -0.47
CA TYR A 103 -8.44 1.08 -1.00
C TYR A 103 -9.88 1.25 -0.57
N VAL A 104 -10.25 2.42 -0.07
CA VAL A 104 -11.65 2.83 0.08
C VAL A 104 -12.08 3.48 -1.22
N ALA A 105 -13.18 3.03 -1.79
CA ALA A 105 -13.64 3.46 -3.10
C ALA A 105 -15.10 3.93 -3.06
N THR A 106 -15.51 4.58 -4.13
CA THR A 106 -16.92 4.91 -4.41
C THR A 106 -17.40 4.09 -5.60
N GLY A 107 -18.70 3.77 -5.67
CA GLY A 107 -19.31 3.05 -6.77
C GLY A 107 -19.84 1.67 -6.38
N LYS A 108 -19.66 0.68 -7.26
CA LYS A 108 -20.20 -0.68 -7.07
C LYS A 108 -19.63 -1.35 -5.81
N TYR A 109 -18.33 -1.18 -5.54
CA TYR A 109 -17.64 -1.71 -4.37
C TYR A 109 -17.24 -0.58 -3.43
N ASP A 110 -17.24 -0.87 -2.13
CA ASP A 110 -16.85 0.07 -1.08
C ASP A 110 -15.36 -0.02 -0.79
N LEU A 111 -14.76 -1.22 -0.99
CA LEU A 111 -13.31 -1.43 -0.88
C LEU A 111 -12.80 -2.20 -2.10
N PHE A 112 -11.54 -1.94 -2.43
CA PHE A 112 -10.71 -2.86 -3.21
C PHE A 112 -9.50 -3.28 -2.37
N ILE A 113 -9.11 -4.53 -2.48
CA ILE A 113 -7.88 -5.04 -1.87
C ILE A 113 -6.99 -5.67 -2.92
N GLU A 114 -5.69 -5.50 -2.78
CA GLU A 114 -4.69 -6.26 -3.52
C GLU A 114 -4.23 -7.43 -2.66
N VAL A 115 -4.25 -8.63 -3.24
CA VAL A 115 -3.87 -9.87 -2.58
C VAL A 115 -2.82 -10.58 -3.41
N MET A 116 -1.84 -11.18 -2.72
CA MET A 116 -0.87 -12.09 -3.32
C MET A 116 -0.76 -13.35 -2.47
N GLU A 117 -0.91 -14.50 -3.12
CA GLU A 117 -0.85 -15.83 -2.50
C GLU A 117 0.11 -16.74 -3.29
N ASP A 118 0.46 -17.88 -2.69
CA ASP A 118 1.41 -18.82 -3.29
C ASP A 118 0.79 -19.69 -4.37
N SER A 119 -0.53 -19.83 -4.38
CA SER A 119 -1.27 -20.64 -5.36
C SER A 119 -2.72 -20.20 -5.49
N ILE A 120 -3.42 -20.73 -6.52
CA ILE A 120 -4.88 -20.59 -6.66
C ILE A 120 -5.60 -21.23 -5.46
N ALA A 121 -5.09 -22.34 -4.92
CA ALA A 121 -5.67 -22.99 -3.74
C ALA A 121 -5.58 -22.06 -2.51
N ASP A 122 -4.43 -21.42 -2.31
CA ASP A 122 -4.25 -20.44 -1.21
C ASP A 122 -5.12 -19.20 -1.39
N LEU A 123 -5.32 -18.74 -2.63
CA LEU A 123 -6.25 -17.67 -2.92
C LEU A 123 -7.69 -18.06 -2.62
N ASN A 124 -8.08 -19.31 -2.94
CA ASN A 124 -9.39 -19.86 -2.56
C ASN A 124 -9.57 -19.88 -1.03
N ASP A 125 -8.55 -20.34 -0.30
CA ASP A 125 -8.56 -20.34 1.16
C ASP A 125 -8.63 -18.90 1.72
N PHE A 126 -7.91 -17.96 1.10
CA PHE A 126 -7.99 -16.55 1.47
C PHE A 126 -9.43 -16.02 1.38
N LEU A 127 -10.14 -16.34 0.32
CA LEU A 127 -11.49 -15.83 0.07
C LEU A 127 -12.55 -16.49 0.97
N PHE A 128 -12.47 -17.79 1.17
CA PHE A 128 -13.58 -18.60 1.71
C PHE A 128 -13.29 -19.25 3.06
N HIS A 129 -12.02 -19.36 3.47
CA HIS A 129 -11.71 -19.96 4.77
C HIS A 129 -12.08 -19.01 5.92
N LYS A 130 -12.69 -19.55 6.98
CA LYS A 130 -13.27 -18.80 8.12
C LYS A 130 -12.26 -17.95 8.92
N SER A 131 -10.97 -18.11 8.70
CA SER A 131 -9.92 -17.35 9.40
C SER A 131 -9.37 -16.13 8.64
N ARG A 132 -9.77 -15.93 7.37
CA ARG A 132 -9.26 -14.89 6.50
C ARG A 132 -10.36 -13.88 6.11
N LEU A 133 -10.54 -13.59 4.82
CA LEU A 133 -11.47 -12.54 4.36
C LEU A 133 -12.92 -12.81 4.81
N SER A 134 -13.38 -14.05 4.77
CA SER A 134 -14.74 -14.43 5.20
C SER A 134 -15.04 -14.17 6.68
N ARG A 135 -14.02 -13.92 7.52
CA ARG A 135 -14.19 -13.54 8.93
C ARG A 135 -14.53 -12.07 9.13
N VAL A 136 -14.25 -11.23 8.15
CA VAL A 136 -14.48 -9.79 8.23
C VAL A 136 -15.99 -9.54 8.28
N LYS A 137 -16.42 -8.90 9.37
CA LYS A 137 -17.84 -8.57 9.54
C LYS A 137 -18.27 -7.50 8.54
N ASN A 138 -19.56 -7.47 8.27
CA ASN A 138 -20.22 -6.50 7.37
C ASN A 138 -19.86 -6.63 5.89
N VAL A 139 -19.22 -7.70 5.46
CA VAL A 139 -19.02 -8.00 4.03
C VAL A 139 -20.32 -8.60 3.48
N ILE A 140 -20.93 -7.95 2.48
CA ILE A 140 -22.13 -8.41 1.78
C ILE A 140 -21.74 -9.36 0.64
N SER A 141 -20.77 -8.93 -0.16
CA SER A 141 -20.31 -9.71 -1.32
C SER A 141 -18.90 -9.33 -1.70
N THR A 142 -18.24 -10.23 -2.40
CA THR A 142 -16.93 -10.02 -2.99
C THR A 142 -16.94 -10.42 -4.46
N GLU A 143 -16.12 -9.73 -5.26
CA GLU A 143 -15.83 -10.11 -6.65
C GLU A 143 -14.31 -10.12 -6.82
N THR A 144 -13.77 -11.22 -7.31
CA THR A 144 -12.33 -11.44 -7.41
C THR A 144 -11.87 -11.41 -8.86
N PHE A 145 -10.89 -10.57 -9.12
CA PHE A 145 -10.20 -10.43 -10.41
C PHE A 145 -8.81 -11.00 -10.28
N ILE A 146 -8.57 -12.18 -10.84
CA ILE A 146 -7.22 -12.75 -10.91
C ILE A 146 -6.44 -11.97 -11.95
N ILE A 147 -5.28 -11.46 -11.56
CA ILE A 147 -4.40 -10.69 -12.44
C ILE A 147 -3.56 -11.66 -13.25
N LEU A 148 -3.68 -11.59 -14.57
CA LEU A 148 -2.94 -12.46 -15.49
C LEU A 148 -1.56 -11.88 -15.84
N SER A 149 -1.44 -10.56 -15.88
CA SER A 149 -0.18 -9.85 -16.13
C SER A 149 -0.28 -8.42 -15.59
N THR A 150 0.86 -7.79 -15.34
CA THR A 150 0.92 -6.37 -15.00
C THR A 150 1.99 -5.68 -15.84
N ASP A 151 1.80 -4.38 -16.08
CA ASP A 151 2.81 -3.49 -16.57
C ASP A 151 3.20 -2.50 -15.48
N ASN A 152 4.48 -2.49 -15.12
CA ASN A 152 5.08 -1.60 -14.13
C ASN A 152 4.36 -1.59 -12.74
N LYS A 153 3.80 -2.74 -12.33
CA LYS A 153 3.17 -2.91 -11.02
C LYS A 153 3.91 -3.98 -10.22
N TYR A 154 4.29 -3.62 -9.01
CA TYR A 154 5.02 -4.47 -8.07
C TYR A 154 4.21 -4.65 -6.80
N PHE A 155 4.30 -5.81 -6.19
CA PHE A 155 3.55 -6.20 -5.00
C PHE A 155 4.47 -6.40 -3.80
N LYS A 156 3.89 -6.28 -2.60
CA LYS A 156 4.55 -6.73 -1.38
C LYS A 156 4.42 -8.24 -1.27
N LEU A 157 5.49 -8.94 -0.88
CA LEU A 157 5.41 -10.36 -0.52
C LEU A 157 4.52 -10.55 0.71
N PRO A 158 3.74 -11.66 0.77
CA PRO A 158 2.91 -11.97 1.92
C PRO A 158 3.71 -12.16 3.21
#